data_86c45c5a245cd651c42486e227669ee0
#
_entry.id   86c45c5a245cd651c42486e227669ee0
#
_cell.length_a   1.000
_cell.length_b   1.000
_cell.length_c   1.000
_cell.angle_alpha   90.00
_cell.angle_beta   90.00
_cell.angle_gamma   90.00
#
_symmetry.space_group_name_H-M   'P 1'
#
loop_
_entity.id
_entity.type
_entity.pdbx_description
1 polymer ?
#
loop_
_entity_poly.entity_id
_entity_poly.type
_entity_poly.pdbx_seq_one_letter_code
_entity_poly.pdbx_strand_id
1 'polypeptide(L)'
;LVRRRAGAAFAGLPGELSIGLGRVVHPVLAAGRVYAMTCQPAFILHSRPYKESSALADFLTPQGRLRAVLRAARGRAGSPARPFVPLELELRGRGELKTVARLESSGIPYWLTGASLFAALYLNELLIRLLPAEDPHPPLFEHYALTLDALAGGRPLEPLLRAFEWRLLAELGYGFSLDRDRHGRPVHAGSLYRLLPDAGLEPVEQLQPGLFRGGELLAMGEADWQFPGALAAAKRLMRQALAPHLGGRPLVSRELFTTLKESSRD
;
A
#
# COMPACT_ATOMS: atom_id res chain seq x y z
N LEU A 1 26.93 0.05 2.90
CA LEU A 1 27.17 -0.18 1.45
C LEU A 1 27.15 -1.68 1.18
N VAL A 2 26.00 -2.32 1.03
CA VAL A 2 25.90 -3.64 0.39
C VAL A 2 24.61 -3.65 -0.43
N ARG A 3 24.71 -3.27 -1.70
CA ARG A 3 23.70 -3.58 -2.70
C ARG A 3 23.70 -5.09 -2.92
N ARG A 4 22.85 -5.83 -2.24
CA ARG A 4 22.53 -7.21 -2.64
C ARG A 4 21.63 -7.14 -3.88
N ARG A 5 22.13 -7.67 -4.99
CA ARG A 5 21.38 -7.94 -6.21
C ARG A 5 20.19 -8.83 -5.86
N ALA A 6 18.99 -8.28 -5.82
CA ALA A 6 17.74 -9.02 -5.85
C ALA A 6 17.47 -9.46 -7.30
N GLY A 7 18.23 -10.44 -7.75
CA GLY A 7 18.00 -11.12 -9.02
C GLY A 7 17.71 -12.58 -8.71
N ALA A 8 16.57 -13.09 -9.17
CA ALA A 8 16.18 -14.50 -9.28
C ALA A 8 15.34 -15.14 -8.16
N ALA A 9 14.50 -14.41 -7.41
CA ALA A 9 13.54 -15.04 -6.49
C ALA A 9 12.06 -14.74 -6.81
N PHE A 10 11.75 -14.11 -7.93
CA PHE A 10 10.38 -13.71 -8.31
C PHE A 10 9.74 -14.52 -9.46
N ALA A 11 10.28 -15.70 -9.74
CA ALA A 11 9.59 -16.66 -10.60
C ALA A 11 8.63 -17.50 -9.74
N GLY A 12 7.48 -16.96 -9.39
CA GLY A 12 6.48 -17.68 -8.60
C GLY A 12 5.65 -16.82 -7.66
N LEU A 13 5.44 -15.54 -7.96
CA LEU A 13 4.24 -14.92 -7.47
C LEU A 13 3.09 -15.71 -8.09
N PRO A 14 2.17 -16.31 -7.30
CA PRO A 14 0.91 -16.78 -7.85
C PRO A 14 0.36 -15.57 -8.59
N GLY A 15 0.12 -15.76 -9.89
CA GLY A 15 -0.22 -14.71 -10.81
C GLY A 15 -1.19 -13.76 -10.16
N GLU A 16 -0.90 -12.49 -10.29
CA GLU A 16 -1.70 -11.35 -9.84
C GLU A 16 -2.73 -11.81 -8.84
N LEU A 17 -2.58 -11.49 -7.55
CA LEU A 17 -3.71 -11.65 -6.62
C LEU A 17 -4.89 -11.07 -7.38
N SER A 18 -5.56 -11.93 -8.13
CA SER A 18 -6.61 -11.55 -9.06
C SER A 18 -7.78 -11.19 -8.18
N ILE A 19 -7.65 -10.02 -7.57
CA ILE A 19 -8.82 -9.27 -7.19
C ILE A 19 -9.46 -9.14 -8.56
N GLY A 20 -10.57 -9.83 -8.83
CA GLY A 20 -11.27 -9.82 -10.12
C GLY A 20 -11.66 -8.38 -10.52
N LEU A 21 -10.64 -7.56 -10.70
CA LEU A 21 -10.68 -6.21 -11.21
C LEU A 21 -10.87 -6.39 -12.70
N GLY A 22 -12.14 -6.40 -13.11
CA GLY A 22 -12.47 -6.22 -14.52
C GLY A 22 -11.61 -5.06 -15.03
N ARG A 23 -11.06 -5.22 -16.22
CA ARG A 23 -10.20 -4.23 -16.88
C ARG A 23 -10.94 -2.89 -17.01
N VAL A 24 -10.93 -2.12 -15.94
CA VAL A 24 -11.27 -0.70 -15.99
C VAL A 24 -9.99 -0.01 -16.42
N VAL A 25 -9.92 0.35 -17.69
CA VAL A 25 -8.83 1.18 -18.22
C VAL A 25 -9.00 2.56 -17.60
N HIS A 26 -8.36 2.79 -16.46
CA HIS A 26 -8.29 4.11 -15.86
C HIS A 26 -7.37 4.97 -16.73
N PRO A 27 -7.75 6.18 -17.15
CA PRO A 27 -6.92 7.05 -17.99
C PRO A 27 -5.54 7.38 -17.38
N VAL A 28 -5.37 7.18 -16.07
CA VAL A 28 -4.08 7.33 -15.37
C VAL A 28 -3.11 6.17 -15.69
N LEU A 29 -3.62 5.03 -16.17
CA LEU A 29 -2.84 3.80 -16.40
C LEU A 29 -2.40 3.60 -17.86
N ALA A 30 -2.31 4.67 -18.67
CA ALA A 30 -1.75 4.57 -20.01
C ALA A 30 -0.28 4.12 -19.92
N ALA A 31 -0.08 2.81 -19.90
CA ALA A 31 1.22 2.16 -19.87
C ALA A 31 2.11 2.69 -20.99
N GLY A 32 3.37 3.02 -20.66
CA GLY A 32 4.44 3.27 -21.62
C GLY A 32 4.80 4.73 -21.90
N ARG A 33 4.25 5.71 -21.20
CA ARG A 33 4.79 7.08 -21.30
C ARG A 33 6.08 7.20 -20.49
N VAL A 34 7.18 7.43 -21.16
CA VAL A 34 8.38 8.04 -20.56
C VAL A 34 7.95 9.42 -20.09
N TYR A 35 7.70 9.57 -18.78
CA TYR A 35 7.33 10.86 -18.20
C TYR A 35 8.50 11.82 -18.35
N ALA A 36 8.36 12.82 -19.20
CA ALA A 36 9.27 13.95 -19.23
C ALA A 36 9.28 14.58 -17.83
N MET A 37 10.43 15.06 -17.37
CA MET A 37 10.67 15.57 -16.00
C MET A 37 9.77 16.76 -15.56
N THR A 38 8.80 17.17 -16.35
CA THR A 38 7.97 18.35 -16.14
C THR A 38 6.58 18.05 -15.60
N CYS A 39 5.93 16.95 -15.99
CA CYS A 39 4.57 16.64 -15.56
C CYS A 39 4.41 15.12 -15.36
N GLN A 40 3.87 14.69 -14.20
CA GLN A 40 3.73 13.28 -13.88
C GLN A 40 2.44 13.03 -13.09
N PRO A 41 1.85 11.82 -13.18
CA PRO A 41 0.70 11.47 -12.38
C PRO A 41 1.08 11.39 -10.90
N ALA A 42 0.13 11.78 -10.04
CA ALA A 42 0.35 11.82 -8.62
C ALA A 42 -0.94 11.62 -7.82
N PHE A 43 -0.77 11.24 -6.56
CA PHE A 43 -1.77 11.35 -5.50
C PHE A 43 -1.19 12.08 -4.31
N ILE A 44 -1.97 12.91 -3.62
CA ILE A 44 -1.60 13.43 -2.31
C ILE A 44 -1.88 12.35 -1.26
N LEU A 45 -0.83 11.95 -0.54
CA LEU A 45 -0.96 11.04 0.60
C LEU A 45 -1.34 11.78 1.87
N HIS A 46 -0.70 12.93 2.10
CA HIS A 46 -0.91 13.78 3.27
C HIS A 46 -0.52 15.22 2.97
N SER A 47 -1.18 16.16 3.62
CA SER A 47 -0.78 17.57 3.59
C SER A 47 -0.95 18.21 4.97
N ARG A 48 -0.05 19.14 5.30
CA ARG A 48 -0.11 19.91 6.54
C ARG A 48 0.18 21.38 6.28
N PRO A 49 -0.34 22.28 7.10
CA PRO A 49 -0.03 23.69 7.03
C PRO A 49 1.48 23.94 7.06
N TYR A 50 1.93 24.86 6.19
CA TYR A 50 3.32 25.28 6.10
C TYR A 50 3.37 26.77 5.78
N LYS A 51 3.99 27.59 6.65
CA LYS A 51 3.94 29.06 6.57
C LYS A 51 2.50 29.59 6.52
N GLU A 52 2.30 30.86 6.21
CA GLU A 52 1.00 31.52 6.31
C GLU A 52 -0.05 30.99 5.32
N SER A 53 0.33 30.79 4.05
CA SER A 53 -0.61 30.45 2.96
C SER A 53 -0.28 29.15 2.24
N SER A 54 0.81 28.47 2.61
CA SER A 54 1.30 27.26 1.94
C SER A 54 0.93 25.99 2.72
N ALA A 55 1.03 24.83 2.06
CA ALA A 55 1.01 23.52 2.68
C ALA A 55 2.26 22.73 2.27
N LEU A 56 2.71 21.85 3.13
CA LEU A 56 3.70 20.83 2.81
C LEU A 56 2.93 19.55 2.53
N ALA A 57 3.07 19.02 1.33
CA ALA A 57 2.36 17.82 0.89
C ALA A 57 3.33 16.69 0.55
N ASP A 58 2.97 15.48 0.98
CA ASP A 58 3.58 14.23 0.54
C ASP A 58 2.77 13.68 -0.63
N PHE A 59 3.44 13.43 -1.75
CA PHE A 59 2.85 12.89 -2.96
C PHE A 59 3.35 11.47 -3.20
N LEU A 60 2.48 10.60 -3.70
CA LEU A 60 2.84 9.35 -4.36
C LEU A 60 2.87 9.59 -5.86
N THR A 61 3.95 9.19 -6.51
CA THR A 61 4.14 9.23 -7.97
C THR A 61 4.77 7.93 -8.45
N PRO A 62 4.81 7.62 -9.75
CA PRO A 62 5.58 6.50 -10.27
C PRO A 62 7.08 6.56 -9.93
N GLN A 63 7.59 7.79 -9.70
CA GLN A 63 8.98 8.06 -9.31
C GLN A 63 9.19 7.96 -7.79
N GLY A 64 8.22 7.42 -7.05
CA GLY A 64 8.26 7.23 -5.61
C GLY A 64 7.53 8.33 -4.82
N ARG A 65 7.79 8.35 -3.53
CA ARG A 65 7.23 9.35 -2.63
C ARG A 65 8.02 10.66 -2.70
N LEU A 66 7.32 11.75 -2.95
CA LEU A 66 7.91 13.09 -3.05
C LEU A 66 7.30 14.03 -2.01
N ARG A 67 8.11 14.98 -1.50
CA ARG A 67 7.61 16.05 -0.62
C ARG A 67 7.81 17.40 -1.29
N ALA A 68 6.74 18.20 -1.35
CA ALA A 68 6.81 19.51 -1.97
C ALA A 68 5.95 20.55 -1.26
N VAL A 69 6.35 21.83 -1.42
CA VAL A 69 5.57 22.98 -0.96
C VAL A 69 4.50 23.32 -1.98
N LEU A 70 3.26 23.31 -1.53
CA LEU A 70 2.09 23.73 -2.28
C LEU A 70 1.75 25.18 -1.85
N ARG A 71 2.02 26.14 -2.72
CA ARG A 71 1.75 27.56 -2.45
C ARG A 71 0.27 27.89 -2.60
N ALA A 72 -0.22 28.85 -1.81
CA ALA A 72 -1.62 29.30 -1.84
C ALA A 72 -2.65 28.16 -1.70
N ALA A 73 -2.31 27.12 -0.92
CA ALA A 73 -3.15 25.95 -0.72
C ALA A 73 -4.38 26.24 0.17
N ARG A 74 -4.34 27.32 0.93
CA ARG A 74 -5.42 27.71 1.84
C ARG A 74 -6.41 28.64 1.15
N GLY A 75 -7.69 28.33 1.22
CA GLY A 75 -8.76 29.24 0.87
C GLY A 75 -9.29 29.17 -0.56
N ARG A 76 -8.76 28.31 -1.45
CA ARG A 76 -9.38 28.09 -2.76
C ARG A 76 -10.46 27.00 -2.67
N ALA A 77 -11.72 27.40 -2.72
CA ALA A 77 -12.81 26.48 -3.01
C ALA A 77 -12.53 25.75 -4.33
N GLY A 78 -12.61 24.40 -4.30
CA GLY A 78 -12.33 23.60 -5.51
C GLY A 78 -10.85 23.24 -5.73
N SER A 79 -9.92 23.53 -4.80
CA SER A 79 -8.54 23.09 -4.91
C SER A 79 -8.46 21.56 -5.02
N PRO A 80 -7.73 21.00 -6.01
CA PRO A 80 -7.51 19.56 -6.11
C PRO A 80 -6.56 19.01 -5.02
N ALA A 81 -6.04 19.88 -4.15
CA ALA A 81 -5.04 19.58 -3.14
C ALA A 81 -5.61 18.77 -1.95
N ARG A 82 -6.22 17.63 -2.24
CA ARG A 82 -6.78 16.70 -1.25
C ARG A 82 -6.43 15.25 -1.59
N PRO A 83 -6.40 14.33 -0.61
CA PRO A 83 -6.18 12.91 -0.87
C PRO A 83 -7.24 12.31 -1.81
N PHE A 84 -6.87 11.20 -2.43
CA PHE A 84 -7.77 10.38 -3.26
C PHE A 84 -8.30 11.06 -4.53
N VAL A 85 -7.58 12.05 -5.02
CA VAL A 85 -7.81 12.68 -6.34
C VAL A 85 -6.67 12.30 -7.25
N PRO A 86 -6.92 11.76 -8.45
CA PRO A 86 -5.90 11.60 -9.48
C PRO A 86 -5.43 12.97 -9.95
N LEU A 87 -4.13 13.19 -9.97
CA LEU A 87 -3.51 14.50 -10.22
C LEU A 87 -2.43 14.39 -11.32
N GLU A 88 -2.26 15.50 -12.04
CA GLU A 88 -1.05 15.82 -12.79
C GLU A 88 -0.23 16.83 -12.00
N LEU A 89 1.02 16.47 -11.72
CA LEU A 89 1.94 17.21 -10.87
C LEU A 89 3.16 17.67 -11.65
N GLU A 90 3.41 18.97 -11.64
CA GLU A 90 4.67 19.56 -12.11
C GLU A 90 5.43 20.18 -10.92
N LEU A 91 6.70 19.83 -10.79
CA LEU A 91 7.56 20.30 -9.71
C LEU A 91 8.67 21.21 -10.23
N ARG A 92 9.07 22.19 -9.40
CA ARG A 92 10.24 23.07 -9.61
C ARG A 92 11.16 23.01 -8.41
N GLY A 93 12.46 23.17 -8.68
CA GLY A 93 13.51 23.16 -7.67
C GLY A 93 14.41 21.93 -7.79
N ARG A 94 15.69 22.09 -7.40
CA ARG A 94 16.73 21.03 -7.45
C ARG A 94 17.08 20.44 -6.08
N GLY A 95 16.59 21.04 -5.00
CA GLY A 95 16.86 20.59 -3.62
C GLY A 95 15.88 19.51 -3.15
N GLU A 96 16.11 19.02 -1.92
CA GLU A 96 15.22 18.04 -1.26
C GLU A 96 13.79 18.55 -1.11
N LEU A 97 13.59 19.86 -0.89
CA LEU A 97 12.27 20.48 -0.79
C LEU A 97 11.90 21.16 -2.11
N LYS A 98 11.14 20.48 -2.92
CA LYS A 98 10.60 20.96 -4.19
C LYS A 98 9.39 21.88 -3.95
N THR A 99 9.05 22.67 -4.97
CA THR A 99 7.83 23.48 -4.99
C THR A 99 6.93 23.01 -6.11
N VAL A 100 5.64 22.89 -5.84
CA VAL A 100 4.63 22.57 -6.84
C VAL A 100 4.49 23.77 -7.77
N ALA A 101 4.78 23.56 -9.07
CA ALA A 101 4.61 24.54 -10.12
C ALA A 101 3.19 24.50 -10.70
N ARG A 102 2.67 23.29 -10.93
CA ARG A 102 1.33 23.03 -11.45
C ARG A 102 0.74 21.81 -10.74
N LEU A 103 -0.54 21.88 -10.40
CA LEU A 103 -1.31 20.78 -9.83
C LEU A 103 -2.72 20.85 -10.40
N GLU A 104 -3.10 19.84 -11.16
CA GLU A 104 -4.41 19.73 -11.78
C GLU A 104 -5.02 18.36 -11.55
N SER A 105 -6.35 18.30 -11.49
CA SER A 105 -7.05 17.02 -11.46
C SER A 105 -6.98 16.36 -12.83
N SER A 106 -6.53 15.12 -12.89
CA SER A 106 -6.45 14.31 -14.12
C SER A 106 -7.57 13.27 -14.21
N GLY A 107 -8.45 13.22 -13.21
CA GLY A 107 -9.54 12.26 -13.17
C GLY A 107 -10.60 12.58 -12.12
N ILE A 108 -11.58 11.69 -12.01
CA ILE A 108 -12.66 11.79 -11.03
C ILE A 108 -12.11 11.44 -9.64
N PRO A 109 -12.39 12.25 -8.60
CA PRO A 109 -12.02 11.91 -7.23
C PRO A 109 -12.66 10.58 -6.79
N TYR A 110 -11.91 9.77 -6.05
CA TYR A 110 -12.46 8.59 -5.40
C TYR A 110 -13.31 9.02 -4.19
N TRP A 111 -14.61 8.79 -4.28
CA TRP A 111 -15.54 9.10 -3.19
C TRP A 111 -15.55 7.96 -2.18
N LEU A 112 -14.79 8.13 -1.10
CA LEU A 112 -14.63 7.17 -0.03
C LEU A 112 -15.33 7.67 1.24
N THR A 113 -16.12 6.81 1.88
CA THR A 113 -16.84 7.14 3.11
C THR A 113 -16.70 6.00 4.13
N GLY A 114 -16.95 6.30 5.41
CA GLY A 114 -16.92 5.30 6.47
C GLY A 114 -15.67 4.45 6.47
N ALA A 115 -15.82 3.14 6.50
CA ALA A 115 -14.72 2.19 6.58
C ALA A 115 -13.78 2.22 5.36
N SER A 116 -14.29 2.49 4.15
CA SER A 116 -13.47 2.63 2.94
C SER A 116 -12.53 3.84 3.02
N LEU A 117 -13.00 4.96 3.57
CA LEU A 117 -12.16 6.13 3.81
C LEU A 117 -11.03 5.83 4.79
N PHE A 118 -11.32 5.17 5.90
CA PHE A 118 -10.29 4.81 6.87
C PHE A 118 -9.31 3.77 6.33
N ALA A 119 -9.79 2.84 5.49
CA ALA A 119 -8.92 1.93 4.77
C ALA A 119 -7.93 2.70 3.88
N ALA A 120 -8.39 3.65 3.08
CA ALA A 120 -7.53 4.45 2.23
C ALA A 120 -6.55 5.35 3.02
N LEU A 121 -6.98 5.93 4.14
CA LEU A 121 -6.09 6.67 5.05
C LEU A 121 -5.01 5.76 5.65
N TYR A 122 -5.37 4.52 5.96
CA TYR A 122 -4.41 3.51 6.41
C TYR A 122 -3.35 3.21 5.32
N LEU A 123 -3.76 3.05 4.06
CA LEU A 123 -2.81 2.87 2.95
C LEU A 123 -1.86 4.08 2.82
N ASN A 124 -2.40 5.30 2.92
CA ASN A 124 -1.59 6.51 2.88
C ASN A 124 -0.56 6.54 4.01
N GLU A 125 -0.96 6.18 5.23
CA GLU A 125 -0.04 6.12 6.37
C GLU A 125 1.06 5.09 6.18
N LEU A 126 0.75 3.90 5.65
CA LEU A 126 1.76 2.88 5.32
C LEU A 126 2.76 3.42 4.30
N LEU A 127 2.30 4.03 3.21
CA LEU A 127 3.17 4.59 2.17
C LEU A 127 4.08 5.69 2.71
N ILE A 128 3.54 6.59 3.55
CA ILE A 128 4.33 7.68 4.15
C ILE A 128 5.42 7.13 5.06
N ARG A 129 5.13 6.07 5.80
CA ARG A 129 6.05 5.53 6.82
C ARG A 129 7.08 4.58 6.27
N LEU A 130 6.75 3.83 5.21
CA LEU A 130 7.55 2.72 4.73
C LEU A 130 8.25 3.03 3.41
N LEU A 131 7.64 3.83 2.53
CA LEU A 131 8.21 4.10 1.22
C LEU A 131 9.32 5.15 1.32
N PRO A 132 10.55 4.83 0.87
CA PRO A 132 11.62 5.81 0.78
C PRO A 132 11.23 7.00 -0.09
N ALA A 133 11.86 8.14 0.15
CA ALA A 133 11.66 9.32 -0.70
C ALA A 133 12.45 9.15 -2.01
N GLU A 134 11.83 9.54 -3.12
CA GLU A 134 12.46 9.57 -4.45
C GLU A 134 12.99 8.21 -4.92
N ASP A 135 12.37 7.12 -4.49
CA ASP A 135 12.66 5.76 -4.92
C ASP A 135 11.53 5.27 -5.84
N PRO A 136 11.80 5.00 -7.14
CA PRO A 136 10.75 4.68 -8.11
C PRO A 136 10.09 3.32 -7.84
N HIS A 137 8.76 3.33 -7.75
CA HIS A 137 7.91 2.15 -7.61
C HIS A 137 6.67 2.25 -8.50
N PRO A 138 6.82 2.25 -9.85
CA PRO A 138 5.67 2.38 -10.76
C PRO A 138 4.59 1.33 -10.52
N PRO A 139 4.91 0.02 -10.29
CA PRO A 139 3.88 -0.97 -10.04
C PRO A 139 3.09 -0.73 -8.75
N LEU A 140 3.72 -0.16 -7.71
CA LEU A 140 3.03 0.18 -6.47
C LEU A 140 2.09 1.38 -6.66
N PHE A 141 2.48 2.37 -7.46
CA PHE A 141 1.62 3.49 -7.84
C PHE A 141 0.35 3.01 -8.54
N GLU A 142 0.47 2.11 -9.52
CA GLU A 142 -0.66 1.51 -10.21
C GLU A 142 -1.55 0.71 -9.25
N HIS A 143 -0.93 -0.11 -8.41
CA HIS A 143 -1.67 -0.91 -7.43
C HIS A 143 -2.42 -0.06 -6.42
N TYR A 144 -1.86 1.08 -6.01
CA TYR A 144 -2.55 2.05 -5.16
C TYR A 144 -3.81 2.62 -5.84
N ALA A 145 -3.71 3.04 -7.09
CA ALA A 145 -4.86 3.57 -7.85
C ALA A 145 -5.97 2.50 -8.00
N LEU A 146 -5.61 1.26 -8.35
CA LEU A 146 -6.54 0.14 -8.45
C LEU A 146 -7.20 -0.19 -7.11
N THR A 147 -6.45 -0.09 -6.01
CA THR A 147 -7.00 -0.33 -4.67
C THR A 147 -8.00 0.75 -4.27
N LEU A 148 -7.72 2.02 -4.59
CA LEU A 148 -8.67 3.11 -4.37
C LEU A 148 -9.96 2.93 -5.16
N ASP A 149 -9.86 2.50 -6.41
CA ASP A 149 -11.01 2.19 -7.27
C ASP A 149 -11.87 1.07 -6.67
N ALA A 150 -11.24 -0.02 -6.25
CA ALA A 150 -11.92 -1.14 -5.62
C ALA A 150 -12.61 -0.75 -4.29
N LEU A 151 -11.97 0.11 -3.48
CA LEU A 151 -12.55 0.65 -2.24
C LEU A 151 -13.76 1.54 -2.53
N ALA A 152 -13.68 2.40 -3.55
CA ALA A 152 -14.78 3.26 -3.99
C ALA A 152 -15.94 2.43 -4.58
N GLY A 153 -15.62 1.32 -5.25
CA GLY A 153 -16.57 0.35 -5.78
C GLY A 153 -17.21 -0.59 -4.74
N GLY A 154 -16.92 -0.40 -3.44
CA GLY A 154 -17.52 -1.17 -2.35
C GLY A 154 -17.05 -2.63 -2.25
N ARG A 155 -15.88 -2.96 -2.76
CA ARG A 155 -15.29 -4.30 -2.64
C ARG A 155 -14.93 -4.61 -1.19
N PRO A 156 -14.86 -5.90 -0.78
CA PRO A 156 -14.52 -6.28 0.58
C PRO A 156 -13.17 -5.72 1.04
N LEU A 157 -13.15 -5.02 2.19
CA LEU A 157 -11.99 -4.27 2.65
C LEU A 157 -10.79 -5.14 3.05
N GLU A 158 -11.04 -6.19 3.82
CA GLU A 158 -9.94 -7.01 4.39
C GLU A 158 -9.07 -7.65 3.30
N PRO A 159 -9.62 -8.29 2.25
CA PRO A 159 -8.82 -8.78 1.12
C PRO A 159 -8.00 -7.69 0.44
N LEU A 160 -8.61 -6.53 0.17
CA LEU A 160 -7.93 -5.40 -0.48
C LEU A 160 -6.74 -4.90 0.34
N LEU A 161 -6.92 -4.73 1.65
CA LEU A 161 -5.85 -4.31 2.54
C LEU A 161 -4.72 -5.34 2.59
N ARG A 162 -5.03 -6.64 2.66
CA ARG A 162 -4.00 -7.72 2.67
C ARG A 162 -3.21 -7.74 1.38
N ALA A 163 -3.89 -7.63 0.22
CA ALA A 163 -3.24 -7.59 -1.08
C ALA A 163 -2.31 -6.37 -1.21
N PHE A 164 -2.75 -5.21 -0.76
CA PHE A 164 -1.93 -4.00 -0.80
C PHE A 164 -0.70 -4.10 0.12
N GLU A 165 -0.87 -4.54 1.36
CA GLU A 165 0.24 -4.74 2.31
C GLU A 165 1.27 -5.73 1.78
N TRP A 166 0.79 -6.83 1.17
CA TRP A 166 1.65 -7.82 0.55
C TRP A 166 2.48 -7.22 -0.58
N ARG A 167 1.81 -6.49 -1.50
CA ARG A 167 2.49 -5.83 -2.61
C ARG A 167 3.50 -4.81 -2.13
N LEU A 168 3.15 -4.01 -1.13
CA LEU A 168 4.05 -3.02 -0.54
C LEU A 168 5.32 -3.67 0.02
N LEU A 169 5.19 -4.75 0.80
CA LEU A 169 6.34 -5.49 1.32
C LEU A 169 7.21 -6.06 0.20
N ALA A 170 6.59 -6.60 -0.86
CA ALA A 170 7.32 -7.14 -2.00
C ALA A 170 8.12 -6.05 -2.73
N GLU A 171 7.51 -4.88 -3.00
CA GLU A 171 8.16 -3.75 -3.65
C GLU A 171 9.32 -3.18 -2.82
N LEU A 172 9.21 -3.23 -1.50
CA LEU A 172 10.28 -2.80 -0.58
C LEU A 172 11.39 -3.85 -0.37
N GLY A 173 11.28 -5.02 -1.01
CA GLY A 173 12.27 -6.09 -0.88
C GLY A 173 12.10 -6.98 0.36
N TYR A 174 10.99 -6.86 1.08
CA TYR A 174 10.64 -7.67 2.26
C TYR A 174 9.60 -8.76 1.95
N GLY A 175 9.42 -9.07 0.67
CA GLY A 175 8.51 -10.13 0.24
C GLY A 175 8.98 -11.51 0.70
N PHE A 176 8.03 -12.40 0.99
CA PHE A 176 8.26 -13.80 1.32
C PHE A 176 7.22 -14.69 0.64
N SER A 177 7.50 -15.99 0.48
CA SER A 177 6.58 -16.92 -0.14
C SER A 177 5.51 -17.42 0.84
N LEU A 178 4.30 -17.71 0.33
CA LEU A 178 3.22 -18.39 1.07
C LEU A 178 3.12 -19.89 0.72
N ASP A 179 3.72 -20.29 -0.39
CA ASP A 179 3.73 -21.67 -0.89
C ASP A 179 5.05 -22.40 -0.60
N ARG A 180 6.08 -21.67 -0.15
CA ARG A 180 7.39 -22.22 0.19
C ARG A 180 7.90 -21.70 1.53
N ASP A 181 8.60 -22.56 2.26
CA ASP A 181 9.29 -22.18 3.48
C ASP A 181 10.65 -21.47 3.19
N ARG A 182 11.31 -20.99 4.22
CA ARG A 182 12.62 -20.30 4.13
C ARG A 182 13.73 -21.15 3.49
N HIS A 183 13.54 -22.46 3.39
CA HIS A 183 14.47 -23.40 2.78
C HIS A 183 14.05 -23.78 1.35
N GLY A 184 12.98 -23.14 0.80
CA GLY A 184 12.44 -23.40 -0.52
C GLY A 184 11.57 -24.67 -0.63
N ARG A 185 11.26 -25.36 0.51
CA ARG A 185 10.38 -26.54 0.53
C ARG A 185 8.92 -26.12 0.44
N PRO A 186 8.05 -26.91 -0.21
CA PRO A 186 6.64 -26.62 -0.30
C PRO A 186 5.99 -26.49 1.10
N VAL A 187 5.07 -25.55 1.25
CA VAL A 187 4.21 -25.44 2.42
C VAL A 187 3.16 -26.55 2.37
N HIS A 188 3.02 -27.31 3.46
CA HIS A 188 2.03 -28.38 3.59
C HIS A 188 0.84 -27.92 4.42
N ALA A 189 -0.38 -28.12 3.91
CA ALA A 189 -1.61 -27.65 4.54
C ALA A 189 -1.79 -28.08 6.01
N GLY A 190 -1.37 -29.29 6.37
CA GLY A 190 -1.46 -29.84 7.72
C GLY A 190 -0.37 -29.40 8.69
N SER A 191 0.67 -28.68 8.22
CA SER A 191 1.80 -28.26 9.03
C SER A 191 1.61 -26.87 9.63
N LEU A 192 2.41 -26.56 10.66
CA LEU A 192 2.43 -25.27 11.32
C LEU A 192 3.68 -24.49 10.93
N TYR A 193 3.53 -23.18 10.79
CA TYR A 193 4.59 -22.27 10.38
C TYR A 193 4.65 -21.04 11.27
N ARG A 194 5.86 -20.53 11.46
CA ARG A 194 6.15 -19.24 12.06
C ARG A 194 6.71 -18.31 11.01
N LEU A 195 6.28 -17.06 11.00
CA LEU A 195 6.94 -16.02 10.20
C LEU A 195 8.20 -15.56 10.93
N LEU A 196 9.34 -15.63 10.24
CA LEU A 196 10.58 -15.00 10.66
C LEU A 196 10.76 -13.71 9.83
N PRO A 197 10.92 -12.56 10.48
CA PRO A 197 11.25 -11.32 9.78
C PRO A 197 12.43 -11.53 8.83
N ASP A 198 12.35 -10.99 7.62
CA ASP A 198 13.37 -11.03 6.58
C ASP A 198 13.81 -12.43 6.09
N ALA A 199 13.24 -13.50 6.65
CA ALA A 199 13.60 -14.88 6.30
C ALA A 199 12.42 -15.71 5.77
N GLY A 200 11.18 -15.29 6.00
CA GLY A 200 9.99 -15.99 5.53
C GLY A 200 9.46 -17.04 6.51
N LEU A 201 8.78 -18.07 5.99
CA LEU A 201 8.11 -19.10 6.78
C LEU A 201 9.08 -20.17 7.26
N GLU A 202 9.00 -20.52 8.54
CA GLU A 202 9.75 -21.61 9.15
C GLU A 202 8.76 -22.68 9.68
N PRO A 203 8.91 -23.96 9.29
CA PRO A 203 8.06 -25.02 9.81
C PRO A 203 8.35 -25.25 11.31
N VAL A 204 7.29 -25.54 12.08
CA VAL A 204 7.35 -25.75 13.52
C VAL A 204 6.58 -27.02 13.89
N GLU A 205 7.20 -27.90 14.67
CA GLU A 205 6.58 -29.18 15.07
C GLU A 205 5.64 -29.02 16.27
N GLN A 206 5.93 -28.08 17.16
CA GLN A 206 5.18 -27.91 18.41
C GLN A 206 4.23 -26.71 18.30
N LEU A 207 3.01 -26.89 18.80
CA LEU A 207 2.01 -25.82 18.85
C LEU A 207 2.46 -24.72 19.82
N GLN A 208 2.54 -23.50 19.31
CA GLN A 208 2.91 -22.29 20.04
C GLN A 208 1.99 -21.13 19.64
N PRO A 209 1.84 -20.10 20.48
CA PRO A 209 1.13 -18.90 20.09
C PRO A 209 1.75 -18.22 18.86
N GLY A 210 0.91 -17.65 18.00
CA GLY A 210 1.38 -16.86 16.84
C GLY A 210 1.72 -17.65 15.57
N LEU A 211 1.51 -18.98 15.58
CA LEU A 211 1.71 -19.83 14.41
C LEU A 211 0.58 -19.67 13.39
N PHE A 212 0.89 -20.09 12.16
CA PHE A 212 -0.03 -20.14 11.02
C PHE A 212 -0.16 -21.58 10.53
N ARG A 213 -1.36 -21.99 10.17
CA ARG A 213 -1.59 -23.29 9.52
C ARG A 213 -1.21 -23.18 8.04
N GLY A 214 -0.56 -24.19 7.50
CA GLY A 214 -0.18 -24.20 6.08
C GLY A 214 -1.38 -24.05 5.15
N GLY A 215 -2.53 -24.64 5.48
CA GLY A 215 -3.76 -24.46 4.70
C GLY A 215 -4.23 -22.99 4.64
N GLU A 216 -4.12 -22.24 5.73
CA GLU A 216 -4.43 -20.81 5.77
C GLU A 216 -3.46 -20.01 4.88
N LEU A 217 -2.17 -20.36 4.90
CA LEU A 217 -1.13 -19.68 4.09
C LEU A 217 -1.32 -19.96 2.60
N LEU A 218 -1.60 -21.20 2.22
CA LEU A 218 -1.86 -21.57 0.82
C LEU A 218 -3.13 -20.90 0.30
N ALA A 219 -4.20 -20.88 1.08
CA ALA A 219 -5.45 -20.19 0.73
C ALA A 219 -5.22 -18.69 0.51
N MET A 220 -4.39 -18.06 1.34
CA MET A 220 -3.99 -16.65 1.12
C MET A 220 -3.24 -16.46 -0.20
N GLY A 221 -2.31 -17.37 -0.55
CA GLY A 221 -1.56 -17.32 -1.79
C GLY A 221 -2.45 -17.48 -3.03
N GLU A 222 -3.54 -18.24 -2.92
CA GLU A 222 -4.54 -18.46 -3.96
C GLU A 222 -5.68 -17.42 -3.95
N ALA A 223 -5.64 -16.45 -3.02
CA ALA A 223 -6.72 -15.49 -2.76
C ALA A 223 -8.08 -16.15 -2.45
N ASP A 224 -8.06 -17.37 -1.90
CA ASP A 224 -9.24 -18.06 -1.39
C ASP A 224 -9.62 -17.53 -0.01
N TRP A 225 -10.33 -16.44 0.01
CA TRP A 225 -10.79 -15.76 1.23
C TRP A 225 -11.98 -16.44 1.90
N GLN A 226 -12.56 -17.47 1.25
CA GLN A 226 -13.63 -18.31 1.83
C GLN A 226 -13.06 -19.44 2.68
N PHE A 227 -11.77 -19.76 2.54
CA PHE A 227 -11.12 -20.77 3.38
C PHE A 227 -11.20 -20.37 4.85
N PRO A 228 -11.66 -21.28 5.74
CA PRO A 228 -11.83 -21.00 7.16
C PRO A 228 -10.54 -20.51 7.82
N GLY A 229 -10.59 -19.31 8.40
CA GLY A 229 -9.44 -18.70 9.08
C GLY A 229 -8.49 -17.89 8.21
N ALA A 230 -8.56 -17.97 6.87
CA ALA A 230 -7.62 -17.30 5.96
C ALA A 230 -7.54 -15.78 6.21
N LEU A 231 -8.65 -15.06 6.29
CA LEU A 231 -8.66 -13.60 6.56
C LEU A 231 -8.06 -13.25 7.93
N ALA A 232 -8.37 -14.04 8.96
CA ALA A 232 -7.82 -13.80 10.29
C ALA A 232 -6.31 -14.07 10.35
N ALA A 233 -5.87 -15.15 9.70
CA ALA A 233 -4.45 -15.48 9.55
C ALA A 233 -3.71 -14.41 8.74
N ALA A 234 -4.27 -13.95 7.62
CA ALA A 234 -3.71 -12.89 6.78
C ALA A 234 -3.50 -11.60 7.58
N LYS A 235 -4.49 -11.19 8.37
CA LYS A 235 -4.38 -10.01 9.22
C LYS A 235 -3.27 -10.12 10.26
N ARG A 236 -3.12 -11.28 10.89
CA ARG A 236 -2.04 -11.53 11.85
C ARG A 236 -0.68 -11.53 11.16
N LEU A 237 -0.58 -12.22 10.02
CA LEU A 237 0.63 -12.36 9.23
C LEU A 237 1.16 -10.99 8.77
N MET A 238 0.28 -10.18 8.15
CA MET A 238 0.66 -8.84 7.70
C MET A 238 1.05 -7.92 8.86
N ARG A 239 0.41 -8.03 10.03
CA ARG A 239 0.84 -7.30 11.22
C ARG A 239 2.25 -7.67 11.67
N GLN A 240 2.56 -8.97 11.67
CA GLN A 240 3.89 -9.46 12.04
C GLN A 240 4.94 -9.02 11.01
N ALA A 241 4.62 -9.14 9.71
CA ALA A 241 5.52 -8.76 8.63
C ALA A 241 5.83 -7.25 8.61
N LEU A 242 4.83 -6.39 8.85
CA LEU A 242 5.00 -4.93 8.84
C LEU A 242 5.64 -4.38 10.12
N ALA A 243 5.50 -5.06 11.27
CA ALA A 243 5.90 -4.53 12.57
C ALA A 243 7.37 -4.10 12.66
N PRO A 244 8.36 -4.85 12.16
CA PRO A 244 9.77 -4.47 12.20
C PRO A 244 10.05 -3.15 11.46
N HIS A 245 9.33 -2.91 10.37
CA HIS A 245 9.54 -1.75 9.48
C HIS A 245 8.84 -0.48 9.96
N LEU A 246 7.85 -0.60 10.86
CA LEU A 246 7.08 0.54 11.39
C LEU A 246 7.75 1.26 12.56
N GLY A 247 8.92 0.79 13.04
CA GLY A 247 9.72 1.47 14.06
C GLY A 247 9.03 1.64 15.42
N GLY A 248 8.16 0.68 15.80
CA GLY A 248 7.50 0.65 17.11
C GLY A 248 6.42 1.72 17.34
N ARG A 249 6.21 2.66 16.42
CA ARG A 249 5.13 3.65 16.52
C ARG A 249 3.82 3.07 16.01
N PRO A 250 2.71 3.11 16.78
CA PRO A 250 1.41 2.64 16.32
C PRO A 250 0.96 3.42 15.07
N LEU A 251 0.12 2.80 14.27
CA LEU A 251 -0.53 3.45 13.12
C LEU A 251 -1.77 4.19 13.62
N VAL A 252 -1.79 5.50 13.44
CA VAL A 252 -2.91 6.38 13.87
C VAL A 252 -4.22 6.00 13.16
N SER A 253 -4.13 5.65 11.88
CA SER A 253 -5.28 5.20 11.10
C SER A 253 -5.98 3.95 11.67
N ARG A 254 -5.28 3.10 12.43
CA ARG A 254 -5.89 1.95 13.11
C ARG A 254 -6.83 2.34 14.25
N GLU A 255 -6.58 3.45 14.91
CA GLU A 255 -7.44 3.97 15.97
C GLU A 255 -8.80 4.39 15.41
N LEU A 256 -8.81 4.97 14.18
CA LEU A 256 -10.04 5.36 13.50
C LEU A 256 -10.99 4.17 13.25
N PHE A 257 -10.45 2.97 12.96
CA PHE A 257 -11.26 1.76 12.83
C PHE A 257 -11.87 1.29 14.15
N THR A 258 -11.21 1.55 15.28
CA THR A 258 -11.72 1.18 16.60
C THR A 258 -12.90 2.05 16.97
N THR A 259 -12.78 3.35 16.76
CA THR A 259 -13.86 4.33 17.02
C THR A 259 -15.12 4.04 16.21
N LEU A 260 -14.97 3.63 14.92
CA LEU A 260 -16.12 3.22 14.11
C LEU A 260 -16.87 2.01 14.65
N LYS A 261 -16.16 1.01 15.16
CA LYS A 261 -16.78 -0.19 15.72
C LYS A 261 -17.57 0.11 17.01
N GLU A 262 -17.13 1.08 17.77
CA GLU A 262 -17.80 1.55 18.96
C GLU A 262 -19.08 2.33 18.60
N SER A 263 -18.98 3.27 17.65
CA SER A 263 -20.14 4.05 17.17
C SER A 263 -21.20 3.24 16.43
N SER A 264 -20.88 2.03 15.95
CA SER A 264 -21.83 1.14 15.27
C SER A 264 -22.51 0.15 16.22
N ARG A 265 -22.19 0.20 17.51
CA ARG A 265 -22.80 -0.66 18.56
C ARG A 265 -23.81 0.06 19.44
N ASP A 266 -23.84 1.38 19.35
CA ASP A 266 -24.85 2.27 19.94
C ASP A 266 -25.95 2.58 18.93
#